data_595fc2550c8747a5dd249a33da90924e
#
_entry.id   595fc2550c8747a5dd249a33da90924e
#
_cell.length_a   1.000
_cell.length_b   1.000
_cell.length_c   1.000
_cell.angle_alpha   90.00
_cell.angle_beta   90.00
_cell.angle_gamma   90.00
#
_symmetry.space_group_name_H-M   'P 1'
#
loop_
_entity.id
_entity.type
_entity.pdbx_description
1 polymer ?
#
loop_
_entity_poly.entity_id
_entity_poly.type
_entity_poly.pdbx_seq_one_letter_code
_entity_poly.pdbx_strand_id
1 'polypeptide(L)'
;MFVKGSVFSAGMVLADENFNIIFKRNYWINPLCRFAMKFRKPIDFKVKKGDLDDKPTFEELRDELASYLEDKDTIVMAHSANNDMFMFNEACKRAHVKPFDFRFICTQMIYSAVYDVENGIGLDKVSVQLGRTTEFTHHQADDDAEMALYLLKHCLEKTGLTYKEMLKRFGITPGRMLNGSFTPMRCAELGKLRARRKQKALALQRRWQKEVKRKGVVTMHIDARFFDLIKSHSKTVELRLADEKRESIKVGDEVYFIKNSHTPQILKTKVTAIDRFDSFESAYDALDHASIGFRDVGIMEYMEKMFELYPEEEEEGKDVLAFHLEVCEE
;
A
#
# COMPACT_ATOMS: atom_id res chain seq x y z
N MET A 1 11.10 -18.69 7.15
CA MET A 1 12.05 -17.54 7.04
C MET A 1 12.13 -17.19 5.56
N PHE A 2 11.78 -15.97 5.17
CA PHE A 2 11.99 -15.52 3.78
C PHE A 2 13.49 -15.42 3.52
N VAL A 3 13.96 -16.05 2.47
CA VAL A 3 15.35 -15.90 2.05
C VAL A 3 15.40 -14.72 1.08
N LYS A 4 16.10 -13.65 1.47
CA LYS A 4 16.25 -12.44 0.68
C LYS A 4 16.86 -12.76 -0.69
N GLY A 5 16.26 -12.25 -1.77
CA GLY A 5 16.70 -12.51 -3.14
C GLY A 5 16.28 -13.86 -3.72
N SER A 6 15.40 -14.63 -3.05
CA SER A 6 14.82 -15.83 -3.65
C SER A 6 13.68 -15.43 -4.60
N VAL A 7 13.94 -15.45 -5.89
CA VAL A 7 12.97 -15.26 -6.96
C VAL A 7 12.55 -16.62 -7.47
N PHE A 8 11.24 -16.85 -7.62
CA PHE A 8 10.68 -18.11 -8.13
C PHE A 8 9.93 -17.94 -9.45
N SER A 9 9.61 -16.71 -9.82
CA SER A 9 8.92 -16.39 -11.06
C SER A 9 9.33 -14.98 -11.52
N ALA A 10 9.56 -14.83 -12.82
CA ALA A 10 9.77 -13.55 -13.48
C ALA A 10 8.92 -13.52 -14.75
N GLY A 11 7.88 -12.70 -14.77
CA GLY A 11 7.03 -12.50 -15.94
C GLY A 11 7.61 -11.43 -16.85
N MET A 12 7.64 -11.72 -18.14
CA MET A 12 8.12 -10.79 -19.16
C MET A 12 7.18 -10.73 -20.34
N VAL A 13 6.89 -9.53 -20.78
CA VAL A 13 6.20 -9.23 -22.04
C VAL A 13 7.07 -8.32 -22.87
N LEU A 14 7.41 -8.73 -24.09
CA LEU A 14 8.04 -7.88 -25.10
C LEU A 14 6.99 -7.44 -26.10
N ALA A 15 6.91 -6.16 -26.36
CA ALA A 15 6.01 -5.57 -27.35
C ALA A 15 6.77 -4.61 -28.27
N ASP A 16 6.22 -4.41 -29.46
CA ASP A 16 6.71 -3.39 -30.41
C ASP A 16 6.26 -1.96 -29.99
N GLU A 17 6.66 -0.97 -30.77
CA GLU A 17 6.33 0.45 -30.57
C GLU A 17 4.82 0.74 -30.67
N ASN A 18 4.04 -0.14 -31.28
CA ASN A 18 2.59 -0.07 -31.43
C ASN A 18 1.85 -0.84 -30.32
N PHE A 19 2.58 -1.35 -29.31
CA PHE A 19 2.06 -2.19 -28.23
C PHE A 19 1.53 -3.55 -28.68
N ASN A 20 1.95 -4.07 -29.85
CA ASN A 20 1.69 -5.45 -30.25
C ASN A 20 2.66 -6.37 -29.51
N ILE A 21 2.12 -7.37 -28.83
CA ILE A 21 2.92 -8.32 -28.06
C ILE A 21 3.68 -9.24 -29.04
N ILE A 22 5.02 -9.22 -28.95
CA ILE A 22 5.92 -10.10 -29.70
C ILE A 22 6.05 -11.43 -28.99
N PHE A 23 6.23 -11.40 -27.65
CA PHE A 23 6.13 -12.60 -26.82
C PHE A 23 5.66 -12.25 -25.41
N LYS A 24 5.08 -13.24 -24.72
CA LYS A 24 4.72 -13.25 -23.31
C LYS A 24 5.25 -14.52 -22.71
N ARG A 25 6.00 -14.44 -21.62
CA ARG A 25 6.61 -15.60 -20.96
C ARG A 25 6.66 -15.41 -19.44
N ASN A 26 6.34 -16.47 -18.72
CA ASN A 26 6.66 -16.60 -17.31
C ASN A 26 7.90 -17.51 -17.16
N TYR A 27 8.97 -16.96 -16.64
CA TYR A 27 10.18 -17.70 -16.28
C TYR A 27 9.98 -18.28 -14.88
N TRP A 28 9.70 -19.57 -14.81
CA TRP A 28 9.73 -20.30 -13.54
C TRP A 28 11.17 -20.57 -13.14
N ILE A 29 11.52 -20.27 -11.90
CA ILE A 29 12.90 -20.23 -11.40
C ILE A 29 13.00 -21.11 -10.17
N ASN A 30 13.98 -22.01 -10.15
CA ASN A 30 14.34 -22.73 -8.95
C ASN A 30 15.00 -21.76 -7.95
N PRO A 31 14.35 -21.44 -6.82
CA PRO A 31 14.88 -20.46 -5.87
C PRO A 31 16.02 -21.01 -5.01
N LEU A 32 16.41 -22.29 -5.16
CA LEU A 32 17.46 -22.99 -4.38
C LEU A 32 17.27 -22.84 -2.86
N CYS A 33 16.05 -22.76 -2.38
CA CYS A 33 15.72 -22.66 -0.98
C CYS A 33 14.34 -23.24 -0.68
N ARG A 34 14.09 -23.54 0.61
CA ARG A 34 12.75 -23.94 1.04
C ARG A 34 11.77 -22.79 0.80
N PHE A 35 10.76 -23.10 0.02
CA PHE A 35 9.71 -22.21 -0.37
C PHE A 35 8.61 -22.23 0.70
N ALA A 36 8.41 -21.12 1.37
CA ALA A 36 7.31 -20.95 2.31
C ALA A 36 6.68 -19.57 2.06
N MET A 37 5.51 -19.58 1.41
CA MET A 37 4.72 -18.35 1.25
C MET A 37 3.75 -18.22 2.42
N LYS A 38 3.97 -17.22 3.26
CA LYS A 38 2.98 -16.75 4.23
C LYS A 38 2.50 -15.37 3.79
N PHE A 39 1.36 -15.32 3.15
CA PHE A 39 0.69 -14.06 2.85
C PHE A 39 -0.45 -13.84 3.85
N ARG A 40 -0.77 -12.58 4.14
CA ARG A 40 -1.94 -12.21 4.97
C ARG A 40 -3.28 -12.63 4.34
N LYS A 41 -3.30 -12.84 3.02
CA LYS A 41 -4.43 -13.42 2.28
C LYS A 41 -3.91 -14.59 1.46
N PRO A 42 -4.66 -15.68 1.32
CA PRO A 42 -4.28 -16.77 0.45
C PRO A 42 -4.19 -16.23 -0.99
N ILE A 43 -2.99 -16.29 -1.56
CA ILE A 43 -2.76 -16.03 -2.97
C ILE A 43 -2.63 -17.40 -3.60
N ASP A 44 -3.46 -17.70 -4.58
CA ASP A 44 -3.39 -18.93 -5.34
C ASP A 44 -2.25 -18.84 -6.37
N PHE A 45 -1.05 -19.10 -5.89
CA PHE A 45 0.06 -19.37 -6.80
C PHE A 45 -0.14 -20.78 -7.32
N LYS A 46 -0.36 -20.93 -8.59
CA LYS A 46 -0.51 -22.24 -9.27
C LYS A 46 0.75 -23.13 -9.17
N VAL A 47 1.62 -22.89 -8.20
CA VAL A 47 2.90 -23.57 -7.98
C VAL A 47 2.93 -24.20 -6.60
N LYS A 48 3.18 -25.52 -6.55
CA LYS A 48 3.32 -26.30 -5.33
C LYS A 48 4.81 -26.52 -5.01
N LYS A 49 5.08 -26.97 -3.79
CA LYS A 49 6.42 -27.42 -3.39
C LYS A 49 6.86 -28.58 -4.30
N GLY A 50 8.04 -28.46 -4.89
CA GLY A 50 8.62 -29.43 -5.81
C GLY A 50 8.44 -29.09 -7.29
N ASP A 51 7.43 -28.28 -7.67
CA ASP A 51 7.19 -27.91 -9.07
C ASP A 51 8.31 -27.05 -9.69
N LEU A 52 9.20 -26.53 -8.85
CA LEU A 52 10.33 -25.67 -9.26
C LEU A 52 11.69 -26.37 -9.18
N ASP A 53 11.75 -27.60 -8.71
CA ASP A 53 13.02 -28.30 -8.47
C ASP A 53 13.76 -28.63 -9.78
N ASP A 54 13.02 -28.79 -10.89
CA ASP A 54 13.51 -29.06 -12.25
C ASP A 54 13.65 -27.79 -13.11
N LYS A 55 13.33 -26.61 -12.56
CA LYS A 55 13.40 -25.35 -13.29
C LYS A 55 14.82 -24.77 -13.23
N PRO A 56 15.18 -23.97 -14.25
CA PRO A 56 16.48 -23.28 -14.25
C PRO A 56 16.62 -22.37 -13.02
N THR A 57 17.83 -22.23 -12.56
CA THR A 57 18.19 -21.28 -11.49
C THR A 57 18.22 -19.85 -12.03
N PHE A 58 18.25 -18.86 -11.14
CA PHE A 58 18.40 -17.46 -11.56
C PHE A 58 19.73 -17.20 -12.26
N GLU A 59 20.79 -17.90 -11.86
CA GLU A 59 22.11 -17.84 -12.50
C GLU A 59 22.04 -18.27 -13.97
N GLU A 60 21.38 -19.41 -14.26
CA GLU A 60 21.23 -19.93 -15.61
C GLU A 60 20.38 -19.05 -16.53
N LEU A 61 19.42 -18.29 -15.97
CA LEU A 61 18.55 -17.39 -16.72
C LEU A 61 19.09 -15.97 -16.86
N ARG A 62 20.11 -15.60 -16.10
CA ARG A 62 20.58 -14.21 -15.99
C ARG A 62 20.92 -13.60 -17.35
N ASP A 63 21.65 -14.33 -18.20
CA ASP A 63 22.11 -13.79 -19.50
C ASP A 63 20.99 -13.73 -20.52
N GLU A 64 20.02 -14.66 -20.49
CA GLU A 64 18.80 -14.57 -21.30
C GLU A 64 17.99 -13.34 -20.90
N LEU A 65 17.74 -13.12 -19.60
CA LEU A 65 17.03 -11.93 -19.12
C LEU A 65 17.78 -10.64 -19.49
N ALA A 66 19.10 -10.62 -19.38
CA ALA A 66 19.90 -9.46 -19.74
C ALA A 66 19.83 -9.13 -21.21
N SER A 67 19.70 -10.12 -22.10
CA SER A 67 19.62 -9.88 -23.54
C SER A 67 18.41 -9.00 -23.92
N TYR A 68 17.34 -9.02 -23.11
CA TYR A 68 16.17 -8.16 -23.27
C TYR A 68 16.27 -6.88 -22.45
N LEU A 69 16.65 -6.99 -21.16
CA LEU A 69 16.62 -5.87 -20.22
C LEU A 69 17.73 -4.85 -20.46
N GLU A 70 18.90 -5.28 -20.91
CA GLU A 70 20.09 -4.44 -21.16
C GLU A 70 20.16 -3.94 -22.62
N ASP A 71 19.20 -4.30 -23.47
CA ASP A 71 19.11 -3.78 -24.83
C ASP A 71 18.85 -2.26 -24.81
N LYS A 72 19.62 -1.50 -25.61
CA LYS A 72 19.61 -0.03 -25.57
C LYS A 72 18.34 0.59 -26.14
N ASP A 73 17.69 -0.12 -27.05
CA ASP A 73 16.46 0.32 -27.72
C ASP A 73 15.21 -0.11 -26.97
N THR A 74 15.39 -0.95 -25.93
CA THR A 74 14.30 -1.43 -25.09
C THR A 74 13.98 -0.46 -23.95
N ILE A 75 12.70 -0.18 -23.76
CA ILE A 75 12.16 0.55 -22.61
C ILE A 75 11.66 -0.47 -21.59
N VAL A 76 12.42 -0.69 -20.52
CA VAL A 76 11.99 -1.56 -19.43
C VAL A 76 10.95 -0.86 -18.57
N MET A 77 9.85 -1.56 -18.27
CA MET A 77 8.80 -1.04 -17.41
C MET A 77 8.30 -2.10 -16.42
N ALA A 78 7.89 -1.65 -15.25
CA ALA A 78 7.21 -2.50 -14.28
C ALA A 78 6.17 -1.68 -13.49
N HIS A 79 5.21 -2.38 -12.89
CA HIS A 79 4.25 -1.76 -11.97
C HIS A 79 4.78 -1.83 -10.54
N SER A 80 4.86 -0.69 -9.84
CA SER A 80 5.59 -0.59 -8.56
C SER A 80 7.08 -0.97 -8.69
N ALA A 81 7.70 -0.58 -9.79
CA ALA A 81 9.00 -1.03 -10.29
C ALA A 81 10.14 -1.13 -9.26
N ASN A 82 10.12 -0.34 -8.19
CA ASN A 82 11.15 -0.41 -7.15
C ASN A 82 11.22 -1.79 -6.47
N ASN A 83 10.09 -2.51 -6.37
CA ASN A 83 10.04 -3.84 -5.79
C ASN A 83 10.76 -4.85 -6.69
N ASP A 84 10.50 -4.79 -8.00
CA ASP A 84 11.11 -5.66 -8.99
C ASP A 84 12.62 -5.40 -9.07
N MET A 85 13.02 -4.13 -9.09
CA MET A 85 14.44 -3.73 -9.12
C MET A 85 15.17 -4.20 -7.86
N PHE A 86 14.54 -4.08 -6.70
CA PHE A 86 15.08 -4.60 -5.46
C PHE A 86 15.26 -6.12 -5.52
N MET A 87 14.23 -6.85 -5.99
CA MET A 87 14.30 -8.31 -6.07
C MET A 87 15.35 -8.79 -7.06
N PHE A 88 15.47 -8.18 -8.25
CA PHE A 88 16.52 -8.50 -9.21
C PHE A 88 17.93 -8.26 -8.64
N ASN A 89 18.11 -7.15 -7.93
CA ASN A 89 19.38 -6.82 -7.30
C ASN A 89 19.79 -7.85 -6.25
N GLU A 90 18.86 -8.22 -5.38
CA GLU A 90 19.11 -9.23 -4.34
C GLU A 90 19.27 -10.64 -4.93
N ALA A 91 18.58 -10.96 -6.04
CA ALA A 91 18.76 -12.21 -6.75
C ALA A 91 20.16 -12.32 -7.38
N CYS A 92 20.66 -11.25 -8.02
CA CYS A 92 22.03 -11.21 -8.54
C CYS A 92 23.08 -11.39 -7.43
N LYS A 93 22.91 -10.73 -6.28
CA LYS A 93 23.81 -10.89 -5.13
C LYS A 93 23.79 -12.31 -4.60
N ARG A 94 22.61 -12.93 -4.48
CA ARG A 94 22.44 -14.28 -3.98
C ARG A 94 23.03 -15.33 -4.91
N ALA A 95 22.82 -15.19 -6.22
CA ALA A 95 23.35 -16.08 -7.24
C ALA A 95 24.82 -15.81 -7.60
N HIS A 96 25.43 -14.75 -7.03
CA HIS A 96 26.80 -14.31 -7.33
C HIS A 96 27.04 -14.01 -8.82
N VAL A 97 25.99 -13.53 -9.51
CA VAL A 97 26.07 -13.19 -10.94
C VAL A 97 26.25 -11.69 -11.15
N LYS A 98 26.67 -11.33 -12.37
CA LYS A 98 26.83 -9.93 -12.77
C LYS A 98 25.51 -9.15 -12.57
N PRO A 99 25.53 -8.00 -11.89
CA PRO A 99 24.35 -7.13 -11.76
C PRO A 99 23.87 -6.63 -13.12
N PHE A 100 22.56 -6.35 -13.23
CA PHE A 100 21.98 -5.74 -14.42
C PHE A 100 22.32 -4.26 -14.54
N ASP A 101 22.41 -3.78 -15.81
CA ASP A 101 22.56 -2.35 -16.16
C ASP A 101 21.51 -1.96 -17.20
N PHE A 102 20.39 -1.37 -16.75
CA PHE A 102 19.34 -0.86 -17.63
C PHE A 102 18.57 0.31 -16.99
N ARG A 103 17.85 1.06 -17.84
CA ARG A 103 16.92 2.09 -17.38
C ARG A 103 15.50 1.53 -17.33
N PHE A 104 14.70 2.03 -16.38
CA PHE A 104 13.33 1.57 -16.23
C PHE A 104 12.35 2.70 -15.90
N ILE A 105 11.07 2.46 -16.17
CA ILE A 105 9.97 3.32 -15.76
C ILE A 105 8.98 2.55 -14.86
N CYS A 106 8.22 3.30 -14.05
CA CYS A 106 7.19 2.76 -13.17
C CYS A 106 5.82 3.18 -13.67
N THR A 107 5.02 2.24 -14.16
CA THR A 107 3.69 2.52 -14.72
C THR A 107 2.71 3.02 -13.66
N GLN A 108 2.85 2.59 -12.39
CA GLN A 108 2.06 3.11 -11.27
C GLN A 108 2.30 4.61 -11.05
N MET A 109 3.57 5.07 -11.11
CA MET A 109 3.88 6.49 -10.95
C MET A 109 3.40 7.32 -12.16
N ILE A 110 3.46 6.76 -13.37
CA ILE A 110 2.93 7.39 -14.58
C ILE A 110 1.41 7.57 -14.45
N TYR A 111 0.70 6.51 -14.09
CA TYR A 111 -0.73 6.59 -13.83
C TYR A 111 -1.06 7.67 -12.79
N SER A 112 -0.34 7.69 -11.68
CA SER A 112 -0.53 8.69 -10.62
C SER A 112 -0.38 10.13 -11.14
N ALA A 113 0.60 10.36 -12.03
CA ALA A 113 0.82 11.68 -12.63
C ALA A 113 -0.26 12.06 -13.65
N VAL A 114 -0.71 11.11 -14.48
CA VAL A 114 -1.74 11.31 -15.50
C VAL A 114 -3.11 11.60 -14.90
N TYR A 115 -3.44 10.91 -13.80
CA TYR A 115 -4.75 11.01 -13.14
C TYR A 115 -4.77 11.96 -11.93
N ASP A 116 -3.66 12.65 -11.65
CA ASP A 116 -3.52 13.57 -10.51
C ASP A 116 -3.89 12.90 -9.17
N VAL A 117 -3.48 11.64 -9.00
CA VAL A 117 -3.69 10.86 -7.78
C VAL A 117 -2.38 10.64 -7.02
N GLU A 118 -2.41 10.73 -5.69
CA GLU A 118 -1.20 10.60 -4.87
C GLU A 118 -0.72 9.16 -4.76
N ASN A 119 -1.65 8.27 -4.53
CA ASN A 119 -1.41 6.84 -4.41
C ASN A 119 -1.68 6.18 -5.74
N GLY A 120 -0.76 5.32 -6.15
CA GLY A 120 -0.94 4.54 -7.37
C GLY A 120 -2.14 3.61 -7.29
N ILE A 121 -2.49 3.07 -8.43
CA ILE A 121 -3.52 2.03 -8.56
C ILE A 121 -2.86 0.65 -8.52
N GLY A 122 -3.51 -0.35 -7.94
CA GLY A 122 -3.08 -1.76 -8.05
C GLY A 122 -3.51 -2.37 -9.38
N LEU A 123 -2.80 -3.40 -9.86
CA LEU A 123 -3.09 -4.03 -11.15
C LEU A 123 -4.47 -4.70 -11.19
N ASP A 124 -4.98 -5.19 -10.06
CA ASP A 124 -6.35 -5.66 -9.90
C ASP A 124 -7.40 -4.61 -10.30
N LYS A 125 -7.19 -3.38 -9.86
CA LYS A 125 -8.06 -2.25 -10.22
C LYS A 125 -7.82 -1.74 -11.63
N VAL A 126 -6.58 -1.84 -12.12
CA VAL A 126 -6.23 -1.53 -13.52
C VAL A 126 -6.99 -2.45 -14.46
N SER A 127 -7.01 -3.77 -14.20
CA SER A 127 -7.71 -4.74 -15.03
C SER A 127 -9.22 -4.42 -15.15
N VAL A 128 -9.85 -4.02 -14.04
CA VAL A 128 -11.25 -3.56 -14.02
C VAL A 128 -11.42 -2.29 -14.87
N GLN A 129 -10.55 -1.31 -14.69
CA GLN A 129 -10.64 -0.02 -15.39
C GLN A 129 -10.43 -0.17 -16.91
N LEU A 130 -9.61 -1.12 -17.33
CA LEU A 130 -9.33 -1.43 -18.73
C LEU A 130 -10.30 -2.46 -19.34
N GLY A 131 -11.26 -2.98 -18.57
CA GLY A 131 -12.21 -3.99 -19.01
C GLY A 131 -11.59 -5.37 -19.31
N ARG A 132 -10.45 -5.71 -18.67
CA ARG A 132 -9.65 -6.92 -18.91
C ARG A 132 -9.67 -7.92 -17.75
N THR A 133 -10.72 -7.94 -16.97
CA THR A 133 -10.83 -8.79 -15.77
C THR A 133 -10.82 -10.28 -16.07
N THR A 134 -11.31 -10.70 -17.24
CA THR A 134 -11.35 -12.10 -17.64
C THR A 134 -10.04 -12.61 -18.24
N GLU A 135 -9.17 -11.71 -18.69
CA GLU A 135 -7.90 -12.00 -19.35
C GLU A 135 -6.72 -11.93 -18.38
N PHE A 136 -6.95 -11.42 -17.16
CA PHE A 136 -5.94 -11.11 -16.17
C PHE A 136 -6.08 -12.00 -14.93
N THR A 137 -5.00 -12.71 -14.62
CA THR A 137 -4.88 -13.47 -13.37
C THR A 137 -3.88 -12.76 -12.47
N HIS A 138 -4.39 -12.02 -11.49
CA HIS A 138 -3.55 -11.29 -10.55
C HIS A 138 -2.55 -12.21 -9.83
N HIS A 139 -1.30 -11.75 -9.69
CA HIS A 139 -0.16 -12.50 -9.18
C HIS A 139 0.38 -13.62 -10.10
N GLN A 140 -0.04 -13.68 -11.37
CA GLN A 140 0.72 -14.35 -12.40
C GLN A 140 1.69 -13.33 -13.00
N ALA A 141 2.99 -13.58 -12.92
CA ALA A 141 3.98 -12.55 -13.21
C ALA A 141 3.96 -12.04 -14.66
N ASP A 142 3.63 -12.90 -15.61
CA ASP A 142 3.47 -12.52 -17.02
C ASP A 142 2.16 -11.78 -17.31
N ASP A 143 1.08 -12.08 -16.59
CA ASP A 143 -0.16 -11.32 -16.65
C ASP A 143 0.03 -9.93 -16.01
N ASP A 144 0.74 -9.85 -14.89
CA ASP A 144 1.08 -8.57 -14.25
C ASP A 144 1.94 -7.69 -15.18
N ALA A 145 2.91 -8.29 -15.91
CA ALA A 145 3.72 -7.60 -16.91
C ALA A 145 2.88 -7.10 -18.09
N GLU A 146 1.97 -7.91 -18.61
CA GLU A 146 1.04 -7.52 -19.68
C GLU A 146 0.12 -6.39 -19.24
N MET A 147 -0.41 -6.45 -18.03
CA MET A 147 -1.26 -5.40 -17.50
C MET A 147 -0.50 -4.08 -17.30
N ALA A 148 0.78 -4.14 -16.92
CA ALA A 148 1.65 -2.96 -16.87
C ALA A 148 1.85 -2.33 -18.25
N LEU A 149 1.99 -3.14 -19.31
CA LEU A 149 2.05 -2.68 -20.70
C LEU A 149 0.78 -1.95 -21.13
N TYR A 150 -0.38 -2.56 -20.89
CA TYR A 150 -1.66 -1.94 -21.22
C TYR A 150 -1.94 -0.67 -20.41
N LEU A 151 -1.48 -0.61 -19.18
CA LEU A 151 -1.59 0.62 -18.38
C LEU A 151 -0.78 1.77 -19.00
N LEU A 152 0.44 1.50 -19.45
CA LEU A 152 1.24 2.52 -20.15
C LEU A 152 0.53 2.99 -21.43
N LYS A 153 0.07 2.04 -22.27
CA LYS A 153 -0.70 2.33 -23.49
C LYS A 153 -1.89 3.23 -23.19
N HIS A 154 -2.68 2.86 -22.19
CA HIS A 154 -3.85 3.64 -21.74
C HIS A 154 -3.48 5.07 -21.31
N CYS A 155 -2.38 5.23 -20.56
CA CYS A 155 -1.92 6.56 -20.16
C CYS A 155 -1.49 7.43 -21.35
N LEU A 156 -0.84 6.86 -22.37
CA LEU A 156 -0.48 7.56 -23.60
C LEU A 156 -1.73 7.96 -24.40
N GLU A 157 -2.65 7.03 -24.61
CA GLU A 157 -3.94 7.29 -25.29
C GLU A 157 -4.76 8.37 -24.56
N LYS A 158 -4.85 8.29 -23.23
CA LYS A 158 -5.55 9.28 -22.40
C LYS A 158 -4.99 10.68 -22.54
N THR A 159 -3.67 10.80 -22.68
CA THR A 159 -3.00 12.10 -22.77
C THR A 159 -2.82 12.59 -24.21
N GLY A 160 -2.94 11.71 -25.20
CA GLY A 160 -2.61 11.99 -26.60
C GLY A 160 -1.12 12.25 -26.83
N LEU A 161 -0.25 11.86 -25.89
CA LEU A 161 1.18 12.11 -25.96
C LEU A 161 1.92 10.86 -26.42
N THR A 162 3.01 11.07 -27.16
CA THR A 162 4.01 10.03 -27.36
C THR A 162 4.78 9.76 -26.05
N TYR A 163 5.46 8.63 -25.99
CA TYR A 163 6.30 8.30 -24.82
C TYR A 163 7.30 9.42 -24.46
N LYS A 164 8.01 9.95 -25.46
CA LYS A 164 9.00 11.02 -25.25
C LYS A 164 8.37 12.32 -24.77
N GLU A 165 7.22 12.68 -25.30
CA GLU A 165 6.46 13.86 -24.87
C GLU A 165 5.93 13.68 -23.44
N MET A 166 5.47 12.48 -23.09
CA MET A 166 5.03 12.17 -21.74
C MET A 166 6.17 12.31 -20.72
N LEU A 167 7.36 11.79 -21.01
CA LEU A 167 8.53 11.99 -20.15
C LEU A 167 8.80 13.49 -19.91
N LYS A 168 8.78 14.28 -20.97
CA LYS A 168 8.99 15.73 -20.91
C LYS A 168 7.87 16.45 -20.17
N ARG A 169 6.61 16.14 -20.50
CA ARG A 169 5.42 16.79 -19.91
C ARG A 169 5.32 16.61 -18.40
N PHE A 170 5.60 15.43 -17.90
CA PHE A 170 5.51 15.12 -16.46
C PHE A 170 6.84 15.25 -15.72
N GLY A 171 7.93 15.64 -16.43
CA GLY A 171 9.27 15.73 -15.85
C GLY A 171 9.74 14.37 -15.31
N ILE A 172 9.55 13.33 -16.13
CA ILE A 172 9.94 11.96 -15.75
C ILE A 172 11.40 11.74 -16.09
N THR A 173 12.16 11.33 -15.07
CA THR A 173 13.52 10.81 -15.23
C THR A 173 13.45 9.31 -14.95
N PRO A 174 13.72 8.44 -15.94
CA PRO A 174 13.77 6.99 -15.72
C PRO A 174 14.69 6.60 -14.57
N GLY A 175 14.32 5.59 -13.84
CA GLY A 175 15.19 4.92 -12.87
C GLY A 175 16.31 4.16 -13.59
N ARG A 176 17.33 3.72 -12.87
CA ARG A 176 18.45 2.95 -13.42
C ARG A 176 18.91 1.87 -12.47
N MET A 177 19.03 0.66 -12.98
CA MET A 177 19.81 -0.42 -12.37
C MET A 177 21.26 -0.24 -12.78
N LEU A 178 22.20 -0.26 -11.83
CA LEU A 178 23.64 -0.14 -12.12
C LEU A 178 24.47 -0.64 -10.95
N ASN A 179 25.51 -1.44 -11.21
CA ASN A 179 26.52 -1.87 -10.25
C ASN A 179 25.94 -2.46 -8.96
N GLY A 180 24.91 -3.30 -9.06
CA GLY A 180 24.28 -3.95 -7.90
C GLY A 180 23.49 -2.99 -6.98
N SER A 181 23.04 -1.88 -7.54
CA SER A 181 22.14 -0.91 -6.89
C SER A 181 21.13 -0.37 -7.90
N PHE A 182 20.17 0.42 -7.45
CA PHE A 182 19.30 1.15 -8.36
C PHE A 182 18.92 2.54 -7.83
N THR A 183 18.68 3.45 -8.77
CA THR A 183 18.07 4.74 -8.50
C THR A 183 16.61 4.70 -8.95
N PRO A 184 15.64 5.05 -8.09
CA PRO A 184 14.23 5.09 -8.46
C PRO A 184 13.93 6.07 -9.61
N MET A 185 12.88 5.78 -10.39
CA MET A 185 12.27 6.74 -11.28
C MET A 185 11.82 7.99 -10.51
N ARG A 186 11.99 9.16 -11.11
CA ARG A 186 11.48 10.42 -10.59
C ARG A 186 10.42 10.99 -11.52
N CYS A 187 9.41 11.64 -10.95
CA CYS A 187 8.37 12.36 -11.68
C CYS A 187 8.14 13.72 -11.00
N ALA A 188 8.53 14.79 -11.66
CA ALA A 188 8.50 16.13 -11.10
C ALA A 188 7.06 16.59 -10.79
N GLU A 189 6.11 16.32 -11.69
CA GLU A 189 4.70 16.69 -11.48
C GLU A 189 4.08 15.95 -10.30
N LEU A 190 4.36 14.65 -10.15
CA LEU A 190 3.91 13.89 -8.98
C LEU A 190 4.54 14.41 -7.68
N GLY A 191 5.80 14.82 -7.73
CA GLY A 191 6.48 15.48 -6.60
C GLY A 191 5.79 16.79 -6.20
N LYS A 192 5.44 17.63 -7.17
CA LYS A 192 4.68 18.88 -6.94
C LYS A 192 3.28 18.60 -6.37
N LEU A 193 2.57 17.61 -6.90
CA LEU A 193 1.26 17.21 -6.41
C LEU A 193 1.32 16.81 -4.92
N ARG A 194 2.25 15.91 -4.57
CA ARG A 194 2.46 15.47 -3.19
C ARG A 194 2.83 16.64 -2.26
N ALA A 195 3.70 17.54 -2.71
CA ALA A 195 4.08 18.73 -1.95
C ALA A 195 2.88 19.66 -1.69
N ARG A 196 2.07 19.95 -2.74
CA ARG A 196 0.84 20.77 -2.61
C ARG A 196 -0.15 20.15 -1.62
N ARG A 197 -0.42 18.84 -1.71
CA ARG A 197 -1.33 18.15 -0.81
C ARG A 197 -0.81 18.15 0.63
N LYS A 198 0.50 17.91 0.81
CA LYS A 198 1.13 18.01 2.14
C LYS A 198 0.99 19.41 2.73
N GLN A 199 1.25 20.45 1.95
CA GLN A 199 1.09 21.85 2.41
C GLN A 199 -0.36 22.16 2.78
N LYS A 200 -1.34 21.71 1.96
CA LYS A 200 -2.77 21.88 2.25
C LYS A 200 -3.18 21.17 3.54
N ALA A 201 -2.72 19.94 3.74
CA ALA A 201 -2.98 19.18 4.96
C ALA A 201 -2.36 19.85 6.20
N LEU A 202 -1.11 20.35 6.10
CA LEU A 202 -0.46 21.07 7.18
C LEU A 202 -1.15 22.39 7.50
N ALA A 203 -1.62 23.13 6.49
CA ALA A 203 -2.38 24.36 6.69
C ALA A 203 -3.70 24.09 7.41
N LEU A 204 -4.42 23.05 7.00
CA LEU A 204 -5.63 22.60 7.64
C LEU A 204 -5.39 22.20 9.10
N GLN A 205 -4.33 21.43 9.36
CA GLN A 205 -3.94 21.03 10.71
C GLN A 205 -3.63 22.25 11.61
N ARG A 206 -2.89 23.24 11.10
CA ARG A 206 -2.57 24.47 11.85
C ARG A 206 -3.82 25.28 12.18
N ARG A 207 -4.74 25.47 11.20
CA ARG A 207 -6.03 26.15 11.41
C ARG A 207 -6.79 25.45 12.52
N TRP A 208 -6.80 24.16 12.48
CA TRP A 208 -7.48 23.27 13.37
C TRP A 208 -6.93 23.29 14.80
N GLN A 209 -5.60 23.20 14.96
CA GLN A 209 -4.97 23.32 16.27
C GLN A 209 -5.31 24.65 16.95
N LYS A 210 -5.41 25.74 16.16
CA LYS A 210 -5.84 27.04 16.68
C LYS A 210 -7.31 27.01 17.14
N GLU A 211 -8.18 26.35 16.39
CA GLU A 211 -9.61 26.23 16.73
C GLU A 211 -9.84 25.38 17.97
N VAL A 212 -9.18 24.24 18.05
CA VAL A 212 -9.17 23.35 19.23
C VAL A 212 -8.71 24.10 20.46
N LYS A 213 -7.56 24.78 20.38
CA LYS A 213 -7.04 25.57 21.50
C LYS A 213 -7.99 26.69 21.93
N ARG A 214 -8.68 27.33 20.96
CA ARG A 214 -9.65 28.39 21.26
C ARG A 214 -10.93 27.86 21.93
N LYS A 215 -11.38 26.69 21.54
CA LYS A 215 -12.64 26.09 22.05
C LYS A 215 -12.44 25.20 23.28
N GLY A 216 -11.20 24.86 23.64
CA GLY A 216 -10.91 23.93 24.74
C GLY A 216 -11.38 22.50 24.48
N VAL A 217 -11.47 22.10 23.22
CA VAL A 217 -12.05 20.80 22.80
C VAL A 217 -11.03 19.68 22.97
N VAL A 218 -11.51 18.50 23.34
CA VAL A 218 -10.66 17.32 23.50
C VAL A 218 -10.25 16.75 22.15
N THR A 219 -8.96 16.43 22.02
CA THR A 219 -8.39 15.75 20.85
C THR A 219 -7.89 14.37 21.21
N MET A 220 -8.07 13.38 20.33
CA MET A 220 -7.53 12.05 20.48
C MET A 220 -6.78 11.61 19.21
N HIS A 221 -5.61 11.02 19.39
CA HIS A 221 -4.91 10.35 18.29
C HIS A 221 -5.50 8.95 18.11
N ILE A 222 -5.65 8.53 16.85
CA ILE A 222 -6.23 7.23 16.51
C ILE A 222 -5.48 6.59 15.34
N ASP A 223 -5.39 5.27 15.34
CA ASP A 223 -4.84 4.50 14.22
C ASP A 223 -5.59 4.80 12.92
N ALA A 224 -4.85 4.74 11.81
CA ALA A 224 -5.39 5.08 10.50
C ALA A 224 -6.59 4.22 10.09
N ARG A 225 -6.59 2.93 10.45
CA ARG A 225 -7.70 2.00 10.16
C ARG A 225 -8.96 2.41 10.92
N PHE A 226 -8.85 2.64 12.20
CA PHE A 226 -10.01 3.02 13.03
C PHE A 226 -10.54 4.42 12.67
N PHE A 227 -9.64 5.34 12.31
CA PHE A 227 -10.05 6.64 11.78
C PHE A 227 -10.94 6.51 10.55
N ASP A 228 -10.52 5.67 9.57
CA ASP A 228 -11.29 5.46 8.34
C ASP A 228 -12.61 4.73 8.60
N LEU A 229 -12.67 3.83 9.59
CA LEU A 229 -13.91 3.17 10.02
C LEU A 229 -14.88 4.15 10.70
N ILE A 230 -14.40 5.08 11.54
CA ILE A 230 -15.27 6.12 12.12
C ILE A 230 -15.79 7.04 11.01
N LYS A 231 -14.91 7.49 10.12
CA LYS A 231 -15.26 8.36 9.00
C LYS A 231 -16.31 7.75 8.05
N SER A 232 -16.28 6.44 7.88
CA SER A 232 -17.27 5.69 7.07
C SER A 232 -18.51 5.25 7.85
N HIS A 233 -18.66 5.67 9.11
CA HIS A 233 -19.75 5.27 10.02
C HIS A 233 -19.79 3.75 10.32
N SER A 234 -18.74 3.01 9.97
CA SER A 234 -18.64 1.56 10.25
C SER A 234 -18.19 1.27 11.66
N LYS A 235 -17.55 2.22 12.34
CA LYS A 235 -17.21 2.22 13.75
C LYS A 235 -17.86 3.42 14.40
N THR A 236 -18.72 3.20 15.39
CA THR A 236 -19.47 4.26 16.07
C THR A 236 -19.13 4.36 17.56
N VAL A 237 -18.31 3.45 18.06
CA VAL A 237 -17.88 3.45 19.48
C VAL A 237 -16.35 3.39 19.53
N GLU A 238 -15.76 4.32 20.26
CA GLU A 238 -14.31 4.37 20.52
C GLU A 238 -14.01 4.01 21.96
N LEU A 239 -13.14 3.03 22.16
CA LEU A 239 -12.73 2.55 23.48
C LEU A 239 -11.42 3.21 23.92
N ARG A 240 -11.37 3.67 25.17
CA ARG A 240 -10.19 4.28 25.79
C ARG A 240 -10.07 3.95 27.25
N LEU A 241 -8.85 3.76 27.74
CA LEU A 241 -8.61 3.73 29.20
C LEU A 241 -8.97 5.08 29.81
N ALA A 242 -9.60 5.04 30.97
CA ALA A 242 -9.95 6.23 31.73
C ALA A 242 -8.68 6.98 32.19
N ASP A 243 -8.64 8.27 31.93
CA ASP A 243 -7.68 9.21 32.47
C ASP A 243 -8.35 10.57 32.68
N GLU A 244 -7.69 11.46 33.38
CA GLU A 244 -8.23 12.79 33.72
C GLU A 244 -8.81 13.52 32.48
N LYS A 245 -8.11 13.43 31.33
CA LYS A 245 -8.54 14.05 30.08
C LYS A 245 -9.81 13.42 29.53
N ARG A 246 -9.90 12.09 29.55
CA ARG A 246 -11.04 11.35 28.99
C ARG A 246 -12.26 11.37 29.91
N GLU A 247 -12.03 11.36 31.20
CA GLU A 247 -13.09 11.53 32.21
C GLU A 247 -13.75 12.91 32.20
N SER A 248 -13.02 13.93 31.70
CA SER A 248 -13.59 15.28 31.55
C SER A 248 -14.62 15.40 30.43
N ILE A 249 -14.69 14.40 29.52
CA ILE A 249 -15.60 14.41 28.37
C ILE A 249 -17.02 14.10 28.83
N LYS A 250 -17.98 14.84 28.32
CA LYS A 250 -19.42 14.68 28.60
C LYS A 250 -20.20 14.37 27.33
N VAL A 251 -21.35 13.76 27.50
CA VAL A 251 -22.34 13.61 26.43
C VAL A 251 -22.70 14.99 25.88
N GLY A 252 -22.64 15.13 24.56
CA GLY A 252 -22.83 16.38 23.84
C GLY A 252 -21.53 17.10 23.47
N ASP A 253 -20.39 16.72 24.05
CA ASP A 253 -19.10 17.35 23.74
C ASP A 253 -18.61 16.97 22.33
N GLU A 254 -17.86 17.89 21.73
CA GLU A 254 -17.12 17.65 20.48
C GLU A 254 -15.77 17.02 20.81
N VAL A 255 -15.51 15.86 20.24
CA VAL A 255 -14.21 15.18 20.29
C VAL A 255 -13.65 15.10 18.87
N TYR A 256 -12.37 15.36 18.78
CA TYR A 256 -11.71 15.42 17.49
C TYR A 256 -10.63 14.34 17.39
N PHE A 257 -10.74 13.49 16.40
CA PHE A 257 -9.76 12.44 16.14
C PHE A 257 -8.72 12.90 15.13
N ILE A 258 -7.45 12.66 15.47
CA ILE A 258 -6.29 12.94 14.62
C ILE A 258 -5.76 11.59 14.11
N LYS A 259 -5.80 11.41 12.79
CA LYS A 259 -5.30 10.18 12.14
C LYS A 259 -3.79 10.07 12.29
N ASN A 260 -3.30 8.96 12.84
CA ASN A 260 -1.89 8.60 12.86
C ASN A 260 -1.43 8.21 11.45
N SER A 261 -0.93 9.18 10.69
CA SER A 261 -0.46 8.98 9.32
C SER A 261 0.54 10.06 8.91
N HIS A 262 1.29 9.82 7.83
CA HIS A 262 2.21 10.83 7.28
C HIS A 262 1.51 12.13 6.82
N THR A 263 0.23 12.04 6.50
CA THR A 263 -0.61 13.20 6.17
C THR A 263 -1.73 13.27 7.19
N PRO A 264 -1.62 14.13 8.23
CA PRO A 264 -2.61 14.21 9.27
C PRO A 264 -3.99 14.56 8.71
N GLN A 265 -4.98 13.75 9.05
CA GLN A 265 -6.40 14.04 8.81
C GLN A 265 -7.08 14.18 10.17
N ILE A 266 -8.15 14.94 10.18
CA ILE A 266 -8.89 15.23 11.38
C ILE A 266 -10.35 14.94 11.11
N LEU A 267 -11.00 14.32 12.10
CA LEU A 267 -12.41 14.01 12.07
C LEU A 267 -13.07 14.62 13.30
N LYS A 268 -14.07 15.43 13.07
CA LYS A 268 -14.90 16.01 14.11
C LYS A 268 -16.04 15.04 14.43
N THR A 269 -16.19 14.71 15.71
CA THR A 269 -17.29 13.88 16.18
C THR A 269 -17.97 14.54 17.38
N LYS A 270 -19.21 14.15 17.65
CA LYS A 270 -19.97 14.50 18.84
C LYS A 270 -20.19 13.23 19.68
N VAL A 271 -19.99 13.32 20.97
CA VAL A 271 -20.26 12.24 21.90
C VAL A 271 -21.75 12.16 22.17
N THR A 272 -22.38 11.02 21.87
CA THR A 272 -23.82 10.80 22.04
C THR A 272 -24.16 10.01 23.29
N ALA A 273 -23.24 9.12 23.72
CA ALA A 273 -23.33 8.37 24.99
C ALA A 273 -21.93 7.99 25.46
N ILE A 274 -21.80 7.65 26.73
CA ILE A 274 -20.57 7.16 27.34
C ILE A 274 -20.92 5.98 28.23
N ASP A 275 -20.37 4.80 27.94
CA ASP A 275 -20.45 3.64 28.82
C ASP A 275 -19.10 3.41 29.51
N ARG A 276 -19.13 2.74 30.65
CA ARG A 276 -17.96 2.43 31.45
C ARG A 276 -17.91 0.93 31.73
N PHE A 277 -16.74 0.34 31.53
CA PHE A 277 -16.45 -1.06 31.70
C PHE A 277 -15.19 -1.25 32.56
N ASP A 278 -15.13 -2.37 33.27
CA ASP A 278 -13.98 -2.69 34.12
C ASP A 278 -12.73 -3.11 33.32
N SER A 279 -12.90 -3.54 32.06
CA SER A 279 -11.84 -4.01 31.21
C SER A 279 -12.22 -3.92 29.72
N PHE A 280 -11.23 -4.06 28.83
CA PHE A 280 -11.49 -4.21 27.39
C PHE A 280 -12.26 -5.48 27.06
N GLU A 281 -12.03 -6.58 27.82
CA GLU A 281 -12.77 -7.83 27.66
C GLU A 281 -14.25 -7.62 27.94
N SER A 282 -14.61 -7.00 29.07
CA SER A 282 -16.01 -6.71 29.43
C SER A 282 -16.70 -5.76 28.45
N ALA A 283 -15.94 -4.81 27.87
CA ALA A 283 -16.44 -3.94 26.80
C ALA A 283 -16.71 -4.72 25.50
N TYR A 284 -15.84 -5.68 25.15
CA TYR A 284 -16.04 -6.54 23.98
C TYR A 284 -17.28 -7.41 24.10
N ASP A 285 -17.51 -8.01 25.27
CA ASP A 285 -18.66 -8.89 25.52
C ASP A 285 -20.00 -8.12 25.50
N ALA A 286 -19.98 -6.86 25.90
CA ALA A 286 -21.19 -6.04 26.01
C ALA A 286 -21.57 -5.26 24.74
N LEU A 287 -20.60 -4.95 23.87
CA LEU A 287 -20.80 -4.07 22.73
C LEU A 287 -20.89 -4.84 21.41
N ASP A 288 -21.60 -4.27 20.42
CA ASP A 288 -21.57 -4.79 19.06
C ASP A 288 -20.15 -4.66 18.47
N HIS A 289 -19.58 -5.78 18.06
CA HIS A 289 -18.19 -5.86 17.59
C HIS A 289 -17.95 -5.02 16.32
N ALA A 290 -18.95 -4.86 15.47
CA ALA A 290 -18.84 -3.97 14.32
C ALA A 290 -18.75 -2.51 14.76
N SER A 291 -19.53 -2.12 15.77
CA SER A 291 -19.54 -0.74 16.29
C SER A 291 -18.20 -0.31 16.88
N ILE A 292 -17.47 -1.24 17.50
CA ILE A 292 -16.12 -0.99 18.05
C ILE A 292 -15.00 -1.19 17.01
N GLY A 293 -15.34 -1.58 15.76
CA GLY A 293 -14.38 -1.74 14.65
C GLY A 293 -13.71 -3.10 14.56
N PHE A 294 -14.27 -4.12 15.21
CA PHE A 294 -13.76 -5.49 15.26
C PHE A 294 -14.77 -6.53 14.73
N ARG A 295 -15.48 -6.18 13.66
CA ARG A 295 -16.39 -7.12 12.99
C ARG A 295 -15.65 -8.40 12.61
N ASP A 296 -16.24 -9.55 12.91
CA ASP A 296 -15.70 -10.89 12.59
C ASP A 296 -14.33 -11.21 13.24
N VAL A 297 -13.99 -10.53 14.31
CA VAL A 297 -12.75 -10.75 15.10
C VAL A 297 -13.10 -11.42 16.40
N GLY A 298 -12.48 -12.56 16.72
CA GLY A 298 -12.69 -13.27 18.00
C GLY A 298 -12.01 -12.57 19.17
N ILE A 299 -12.47 -12.88 20.41
CA ILE A 299 -11.97 -12.26 21.64
C ILE A 299 -10.44 -12.31 21.77
N MET A 300 -9.80 -13.43 21.44
CA MET A 300 -8.35 -13.59 21.57
C MET A 300 -7.58 -12.61 20.64
N GLU A 301 -8.00 -12.49 19.38
CA GLU A 301 -7.39 -11.55 18.43
C GLU A 301 -7.69 -10.09 18.82
N TYR A 302 -8.88 -9.83 19.37
CA TYR A 302 -9.23 -8.51 19.87
C TYR A 302 -8.32 -8.11 21.05
N MET A 303 -8.16 -8.99 22.06
CA MET A 303 -7.32 -8.71 23.21
C MET A 303 -5.85 -8.54 22.83
N GLU A 304 -5.32 -9.36 21.90
CA GLU A 304 -3.96 -9.19 21.36
C GLU A 304 -3.77 -7.78 20.80
N LYS A 305 -4.74 -7.27 20.04
CA LYS A 305 -4.68 -5.91 19.48
C LYS A 305 -4.83 -4.82 20.52
N MET A 306 -5.63 -5.04 21.54
CA MET A 306 -5.76 -4.08 22.63
C MET A 306 -4.47 -4.01 23.45
N PHE A 307 -3.78 -5.12 23.69
CA PHE A 307 -2.49 -5.15 24.38
C PHE A 307 -1.35 -4.55 23.54
N GLU A 308 -1.45 -4.57 22.20
CA GLU A 308 -0.53 -3.79 21.35
C GLU A 308 -0.67 -2.27 21.54
N LEU A 309 -1.87 -1.80 21.87
CA LEU A 309 -2.20 -0.38 22.04
C LEU A 309 -2.08 0.07 23.51
N TYR A 310 -2.43 -0.80 24.42
CA TYR A 310 -2.42 -0.60 25.86
C TYR A 310 -1.81 -1.85 26.50
N PRO A 311 -0.53 -1.80 26.93
CA PRO A 311 0.07 -2.90 27.70
C PRO A 311 -0.80 -3.27 28.91
N GLU A 312 -0.85 -4.53 29.24
CA GLU A 312 -1.70 -5.06 30.34
C GLU A 312 -1.49 -4.30 31.66
N GLU A 313 -0.25 -3.89 31.92
CA GLU A 313 0.14 -3.07 33.08
C GLU A 313 -0.52 -1.68 33.10
N GLU A 314 -0.91 -1.13 31.94
CA GLU A 314 -1.60 0.15 31.85
C GLU A 314 -3.12 0.03 32.07
N GLU A 315 -3.69 -1.13 31.80
CA GLU A 315 -5.12 -1.41 32.04
C GLU A 315 -5.40 -1.65 33.52
N GLU A 316 -4.42 -2.19 34.25
CA GLU A 316 -4.59 -2.57 35.66
C GLU A 316 -5.08 -1.39 36.51
N GLY A 317 -6.25 -1.53 37.12
CA GLY A 317 -6.88 -0.54 37.99
C GLY A 317 -7.49 0.68 37.29
N LYS A 318 -7.68 0.62 35.96
CA LYS A 318 -8.37 1.68 35.18
C LYS A 318 -9.58 1.11 34.47
N ASP A 319 -10.65 1.87 34.50
CA ASP A 319 -11.84 1.57 33.71
C ASP A 319 -11.62 1.86 32.21
N VAL A 320 -12.42 1.22 31.39
CA VAL A 320 -12.50 1.47 29.96
C VAL A 320 -13.74 2.33 29.66
N LEU A 321 -13.56 3.45 29.02
CA LEU A 321 -14.62 4.35 28.57
C LEU A 321 -14.95 4.06 27.10
N ALA A 322 -16.22 3.81 26.82
CA ALA A 322 -16.76 3.63 25.48
C ALA A 322 -17.52 4.90 25.06
N PHE A 323 -16.92 5.67 24.16
CA PHE A 323 -17.53 6.88 23.62
C PHE A 323 -18.36 6.54 22.38
N HIS A 324 -19.67 6.68 22.45
CA HIS A 324 -20.54 6.61 21.28
C HIS A 324 -20.44 7.91 20.49
N LEU A 325 -20.22 7.79 19.20
CA LEU A 325 -19.79 8.90 18.34
C LEU A 325 -20.75 9.09 17.16
N GLU A 326 -21.08 10.34 16.91
CA GLU A 326 -21.70 10.79 15.68
C GLU A 326 -20.71 11.68 14.93
N VAL A 327 -20.48 11.39 13.65
CA VAL A 327 -19.60 12.20 12.79
C VAL A 327 -20.32 13.49 12.44
N CYS A 328 -19.69 14.63 12.71
CA CYS A 328 -20.19 15.92 12.31
C CYS A 328 -19.80 16.17 10.84
N GLU A 329 -20.76 16.29 9.94
CA GLU A 329 -20.52 16.74 8.57
C GLU A 329 -20.02 18.21 8.58
N GLU A 330 -19.07 18.51 7.67
CA GLU A 330 -18.51 19.87 7.51
C GLU A 330 -19.48 20.80 6.77
#